data_ff714ce793966678379927b30ed87799
#
_entry.id   ff714ce793966678379927b30ed87799
#
_cell.length_a   1.000
_cell.length_b   1.000
_cell.length_c   1.000
_cell.angle_alpha   90.00
_cell.angle_beta   90.00
_cell.angle_gamma   90.00
#
_symmetry.space_group_name_H-M   'P 1'
#
loop_
_entity.id
_entity.type
_entity.pdbx_description
1 polymer ?
#
loop_
_entity_poly.entity_id
_entity_poly.type
_entity_poly.pdbx_seq_one_letter_code
_entity_poly.pdbx_strand_id
1 'polypeptide(L)'
;SAGKQELSESVQKILLNYFQVAAMIRIFPLRWPPAIESLFDFQGAFSTVGDHLVNPDCVTTSASAAELFYSKQAFFACLPFLVTVLAFVIWYVYGVVVHEPFFNKRTRSRTEGGATVAQVNQSRIPNGRPLPLPGVALSDTPPPKSTPKDRFVVTVGAILYLMFPTLVGGTFQLFDCRTVGNGRWLHADMEESCDGVRYQIMMVLLGVTQLLFYVCGLPLLMLWFLIRNKDRLHTHVVQSRYGLFFAGYKEDRFYWEIVLSLRKIVIVGLGVFGPSLGAVRQSQAALLVLFIFIVLEIIGNPFQEPTVRHKILAKLELSTLMVLFLTMWSGLMIFASAEANDTASVVFLTVVVVLMTVVMIVWLIVGLLRECVYEKRASVAALREKVGILRQTMSRKTMSFRFGRGEAKNEEEKNENENSDEGGTVIEMRKWSMEQNPICEL
;
A
#
# COMPACT_ATOMS: atom_id res chain seq x y z
N SER A 1 8.06 18.21 -0.46
CA SER A 1 8.55 16.81 -0.31
C SER A 1 7.41 15.80 -0.21
N ALA A 2 6.24 16.16 0.33
CA ALA A 2 5.09 15.26 0.49
C ALA A 2 4.64 14.62 -0.85
N GLY A 3 4.39 15.39 -1.89
CA GLY A 3 3.93 14.86 -3.19
C GLY A 3 4.94 13.98 -3.96
N LYS A 4 6.17 13.81 -3.44
CA LYS A 4 7.18 12.94 -4.07
C LYS A 4 7.18 11.54 -3.47
N GLN A 5 6.90 11.41 -2.17
CA GLN A 5 6.75 10.14 -1.48
C GLN A 5 5.47 9.43 -1.94
N GLU A 6 4.41 10.17 -2.22
CA GLU A 6 3.15 9.65 -2.75
C GLU A 6 3.30 8.88 -4.08
N LEU A 7 4.26 9.29 -4.94
CA LEU A 7 4.40 8.68 -6.27
C LEU A 7 5.03 7.29 -6.20
N SER A 8 6.07 7.10 -5.38
CA SER A 8 6.71 5.81 -5.15
C SER A 8 5.72 4.80 -4.55
N GLU A 9 4.97 5.23 -3.52
CA GLU A 9 3.93 4.42 -2.88
C GLU A 9 2.83 4.03 -3.88
N SER A 10 2.45 4.94 -4.79
CA SER A 10 1.44 4.67 -5.81
C SER A 10 1.91 3.64 -6.85
N VAL A 11 3.18 3.69 -7.29
CA VAL A 11 3.74 2.69 -8.22
C VAL A 11 3.83 1.32 -7.55
N GLN A 12 4.24 1.24 -6.27
CA GLN A 12 4.24 0.00 -5.49
C GLN A 12 2.85 -0.61 -5.39
N LYS A 13 1.83 0.22 -5.14
CA LYS A 13 0.43 -0.20 -5.07
C LYS A 13 -0.06 -0.74 -6.40
N ILE A 14 0.26 -0.10 -7.52
CA ILE A 14 -0.08 -0.59 -8.87
C ILE A 14 0.58 -1.95 -9.12
N LEU A 15 1.86 -2.11 -8.78
CA LEU A 15 2.58 -3.38 -8.91
C LEU A 15 1.92 -4.50 -8.10
N LEU A 16 1.60 -4.24 -6.82
CA LEU A 16 0.94 -5.21 -5.96
C LEU A 16 -0.45 -5.57 -6.47
N ASN A 17 -1.25 -4.60 -6.91
CA ASN A 17 -2.57 -4.85 -7.50
C ASN A 17 -2.49 -5.70 -8.75
N TYR A 18 -1.52 -5.41 -9.65
CA TYR A 18 -1.28 -6.21 -10.84
C TYR A 18 -0.96 -7.66 -10.48
N PHE A 19 -0.01 -7.88 -9.55
CA PHE A 19 0.40 -9.20 -9.13
C PHE A 19 -0.75 -9.98 -8.48
N GLN A 20 -1.53 -9.35 -7.61
CA GLN A 20 -2.69 -9.98 -6.97
C GLN A 20 -3.71 -10.45 -7.99
N VAL A 21 -4.08 -9.59 -8.95
CA VAL A 21 -5.08 -9.97 -9.97
C VAL A 21 -4.53 -11.04 -10.90
N ALA A 22 -3.26 -10.98 -11.29
CA ALA A 22 -2.62 -12.00 -12.11
C ALA A 22 -2.60 -13.36 -11.40
N ALA A 23 -2.27 -13.40 -10.11
CA ALA A 23 -2.33 -14.63 -9.32
C ALA A 23 -3.76 -15.20 -9.22
N MET A 24 -4.79 -14.34 -9.15
CA MET A 24 -6.19 -14.79 -9.18
C MET A 24 -6.61 -15.39 -10.52
N ILE A 25 -6.04 -14.93 -11.63
CA ILE A 25 -6.32 -15.47 -12.98
C ILE A 25 -5.93 -16.97 -13.07
N ARG A 26 -4.96 -17.44 -12.29
CA ARG A 26 -4.58 -18.85 -12.21
C ARG A 26 -5.74 -19.78 -11.83
N ILE A 27 -6.72 -19.29 -11.05
CA ILE A 27 -7.87 -20.09 -10.58
C ILE A 27 -8.75 -20.57 -11.75
N PHE A 28 -8.69 -19.88 -12.90
CA PHE A 28 -9.51 -20.22 -14.05
C PHE A 28 -9.01 -21.52 -14.74
N PRO A 29 -9.90 -22.48 -15.05
CA PRO A 29 -9.52 -23.82 -15.55
C PRO A 29 -9.18 -23.80 -17.05
N LEU A 30 -8.19 -22.99 -17.45
CA LEU A 30 -7.77 -22.80 -18.84
C LEU A 30 -6.59 -23.68 -19.27
N ARG A 31 -6.21 -24.67 -18.45
CA ARG A 31 -5.05 -25.56 -18.72
C ARG A 31 -3.79 -24.75 -19.02
N TRP A 32 -3.44 -23.88 -18.09
CA TRP A 32 -2.30 -23.00 -18.24
C TRP A 32 -1.00 -23.78 -18.48
N PRO A 33 -0.18 -23.42 -19.48
CA PRO A 33 1.16 -24.00 -19.66
C PRO A 33 2.04 -23.75 -18.43
N PRO A 34 2.97 -24.69 -18.08
CA PRO A 34 3.80 -24.59 -16.87
C PRO A 34 4.59 -23.29 -16.73
N ALA A 35 5.03 -22.70 -17.86
CA ALA A 35 5.74 -21.43 -17.85
C ALA A 35 4.86 -20.28 -17.36
N ILE A 36 3.57 -20.24 -17.72
CA ILE A 36 2.61 -19.22 -17.27
C ILE A 36 2.21 -19.48 -15.82
N GLU A 37 2.01 -20.74 -15.42
CA GLU A 37 1.75 -21.09 -14.02
C GLU A 37 2.86 -20.62 -13.09
N SER A 38 4.13 -20.87 -13.47
CA SER A 38 5.30 -20.41 -12.70
C SER A 38 5.32 -18.88 -12.54
N LEU A 39 4.89 -18.13 -13.57
CA LEU A 39 4.76 -16.67 -13.46
C LEU A 39 3.66 -16.25 -12.48
N PHE A 40 2.51 -16.92 -12.51
CA PHE A 40 1.44 -16.64 -11.56
C PHE A 40 1.84 -16.97 -10.13
N ASP A 41 2.58 -18.08 -9.91
CA ASP A 41 3.12 -18.46 -8.62
C ASP A 41 4.11 -17.41 -8.10
N PHE A 42 5.02 -16.96 -8.95
CA PHE A 42 5.93 -15.86 -8.63
C PHE A 42 5.15 -14.60 -8.22
N GLN A 43 4.19 -14.17 -9.02
CA GLN A 43 3.38 -12.98 -8.73
C GLN A 43 2.58 -13.14 -7.43
N GLY A 44 2.00 -14.32 -7.19
CA GLY A 44 1.30 -14.66 -5.95
C GLY A 44 2.19 -14.59 -4.72
N ALA A 45 3.39 -15.17 -4.80
CA ALA A 45 4.34 -15.18 -3.68
C ALA A 45 4.74 -13.77 -3.21
N PHE A 46 4.78 -12.78 -4.11
CA PHE A 46 5.11 -11.40 -3.77
C PHE A 46 3.92 -10.51 -3.41
N SER A 47 2.70 -10.94 -3.71
CA SER A 47 1.53 -10.06 -3.61
C SER A 47 0.43 -10.55 -2.66
N THR A 48 0.51 -11.83 -2.25
CA THR A 48 -0.48 -12.43 -1.34
C THR A 48 0.22 -13.07 -0.15
N VAL A 49 -0.32 -12.83 1.03
CA VAL A 49 0.11 -13.48 2.27
C VAL A 49 -0.94 -14.53 2.62
N GLY A 50 -0.53 -15.77 2.77
CA GLY A 50 -1.43 -16.86 3.14
C GLY A 50 -0.90 -18.21 2.67
N ASP A 51 -1.51 -18.82 1.68
CA ASP A 51 -1.25 -20.21 1.25
C ASP A 51 0.21 -20.53 0.88
N HIS A 52 0.96 -19.52 0.41
CA HIS A 52 2.38 -19.69 0.07
C HIS A 52 3.32 -19.64 1.27
N LEU A 53 2.92 -19.02 2.38
CA LEU A 53 3.78 -18.83 3.57
C LEU A 53 3.47 -19.84 4.68
N VAL A 54 2.21 -20.28 4.77
CA VAL A 54 1.76 -21.18 5.85
C VAL A 54 0.93 -22.31 5.24
N ASN A 55 1.51 -23.49 5.17
CA ASN A 55 0.78 -24.69 4.82
C ASN A 55 0.61 -25.57 6.08
N PRO A 56 -0.56 -25.55 6.72
CA PRO A 56 -0.80 -26.33 7.93
C PRO A 56 -0.94 -27.83 7.69
N ASP A 57 -0.92 -28.31 6.44
CA ASP A 57 -1.05 -29.73 6.11
C ASP A 57 0.01 -30.61 6.76
N CYS A 58 1.19 -30.05 7.05
CA CYS A 58 2.28 -30.79 7.69
C CYS A 58 2.09 -31.00 9.21
N VAL A 59 1.14 -30.30 9.84
CA VAL A 59 0.96 -30.31 11.30
C VAL A 59 -0.12 -31.32 11.73
N THR A 60 -1.06 -31.65 10.83
CA THR A 60 -2.23 -32.48 11.15
C THR A 60 -2.17 -33.80 10.37
N THR A 61 -1.48 -34.78 10.91
CA THR A 61 -1.31 -36.13 10.28
C THR A 61 -2.45 -37.12 10.55
N SER A 62 -3.44 -36.76 11.38
CA SER A 62 -4.48 -37.69 11.88
C SER A 62 -5.92 -37.21 11.76
N ALA A 63 -6.17 -36.02 11.15
CA ALA A 63 -7.52 -35.49 11.01
C ALA A 63 -8.20 -35.97 9.72
N SER A 64 -9.54 -36.09 9.71
CA SER A 64 -10.30 -36.29 8.46
C SER A 64 -10.11 -35.08 7.54
N ALA A 65 -10.29 -35.25 6.23
CA ALA A 65 -10.13 -34.19 5.24
C ALA A 65 -11.01 -32.96 5.58
N ALA A 66 -12.26 -33.20 6.02
CA ALA A 66 -13.19 -32.15 6.44
C ALA A 66 -12.70 -31.39 7.69
N GLU A 67 -12.11 -32.05 8.66
CA GLU A 67 -11.55 -31.38 9.84
C GLU A 67 -10.33 -30.54 9.47
N LEU A 68 -9.50 -31.04 8.57
CA LEU A 68 -8.36 -30.30 8.06
C LEU A 68 -8.82 -29.03 7.30
N PHE A 69 -9.82 -29.15 6.44
CA PHE A 69 -10.39 -27.99 5.71
C PHE A 69 -10.91 -26.92 6.66
N TYR A 70 -11.78 -27.28 7.62
CA TYR A 70 -12.34 -26.30 8.57
C TYR A 70 -11.27 -25.71 9.52
N SER A 71 -10.28 -26.49 9.92
CA SER A 71 -9.18 -25.98 10.73
C SER A 71 -8.31 -24.99 9.98
N LYS A 72 -8.04 -25.21 8.68
CA LYS A 72 -7.39 -24.23 7.80
C LYS A 72 -8.23 -22.95 7.68
N GLN A 73 -9.51 -23.06 7.43
CA GLN A 73 -10.39 -21.92 7.31
C GLN A 73 -10.46 -21.11 8.62
N ALA A 74 -10.54 -21.78 9.78
CA ALA A 74 -10.50 -21.12 11.08
C ALA A 74 -9.15 -20.43 11.34
N PHE A 75 -8.03 -21.08 10.95
CA PHE A 75 -6.71 -20.48 11.06
C PHE A 75 -6.59 -19.20 10.22
N PHE A 76 -6.98 -19.25 8.92
CA PHE A 76 -6.95 -18.06 8.06
C PHE A 76 -7.92 -16.98 8.50
N ALA A 77 -9.06 -17.35 9.09
CA ALA A 77 -9.99 -16.39 9.70
C ALA A 77 -9.39 -15.68 10.92
N CYS A 78 -8.59 -16.40 11.73
CA CYS A 78 -7.93 -15.82 12.90
C CYS A 78 -6.62 -15.08 12.56
N LEU A 79 -5.98 -15.40 11.45
CA LEU A 79 -4.67 -14.87 11.07
C LEU A 79 -4.58 -13.33 11.05
N PRO A 80 -5.56 -12.56 10.54
CA PRO A 80 -5.54 -11.10 10.60
C PRO A 80 -5.47 -10.56 12.03
N PHE A 81 -6.15 -11.20 12.98
CA PHE A 81 -6.12 -10.82 14.40
C PHE A 81 -4.76 -11.15 15.02
N LEU A 82 -4.22 -12.34 14.75
CA LEU A 82 -2.91 -12.78 15.25
C LEU A 82 -1.80 -11.82 14.77
N VAL A 83 -1.80 -11.48 13.50
CA VAL A 83 -0.82 -10.57 12.92
C VAL A 83 -0.99 -9.15 13.47
N THR A 84 -2.23 -8.70 13.71
CA THR A 84 -2.49 -7.40 14.34
C THR A 84 -1.94 -7.35 15.76
N VAL A 85 -2.13 -8.41 16.56
CA VAL A 85 -1.57 -8.52 17.91
C VAL A 85 -0.04 -8.54 17.86
N LEU A 86 0.55 -9.31 16.96
CA LEU A 86 1.99 -9.37 16.78
C LEU A 86 2.58 -7.99 16.38
N ALA A 87 1.96 -7.32 15.42
CA ALA A 87 2.35 -5.97 15.02
C ALA A 87 2.25 -4.98 16.19
N PHE A 88 1.19 -5.10 17.02
CA PHE A 88 1.05 -4.28 18.22
C PHE A 88 2.19 -4.53 19.21
N VAL A 89 2.53 -5.78 19.49
CA VAL A 89 3.63 -6.14 20.41
C VAL A 89 4.96 -5.60 19.88
N ILE A 90 5.25 -5.78 18.59
CA ILE A 90 6.49 -5.29 17.94
C ILE A 90 6.62 -3.78 18.09
N TRP A 91 5.59 -3.02 17.71
CA TRP A 91 5.64 -1.56 17.75
C TRP A 91 5.56 -0.99 19.18
N TYR A 92 4.92 -1.71 20.10
CA TYR A 92 4.91 -1.36 21.53
C TYR A 92 6.31 -1.52 22.14
N VAL A 93 6.97 -2.67 21.93
CA VAL A 93 8.34 -2.93 22.39
C VAL A 93 9.31 -1.93 21.77
N TYR A 94 9.18 -1.67 20.46
CA TYR A 94 9.98 -0.64 19.80
C TYR A 94 9.81 0.73 20.46
N GLY A 95 8.58 1.14 20.75
CA GLY A 95 8.27 2.40 21.41
C GLY A 95 8.89 2.50 22.82
N VAL A 96 8.88 1.41 23.57
CA VAL A 96 9.51 1.34 24.90
C VAL A 96 11.04 1.46 24.77
N VAL A 97 11.66 0.74 23.83
CA VAL A 97 13.11 0.73 23.64
C VAL A 97 13.63 2.08 23.15
N VAL A 98 12.91 2.76 22.26
CA VAL A 98 13.31 4.06 21.69
C VAL A 98 12.82 5.25 22.54
N HIS A 99 12.21 4.99 23.72
CA HIS A 99 11.63 6.01 24.61
C HIS A 99 10.55 6.89 23.93
N GLU A 100 9.90 6.38 22.87
CA GLU A 100 8.76 7.02 22.23
C GLU A 100 7.45 6.39 22.71
N PRO A 101 6.66 7.04 23.61
CA PRO A 101 5.47 6.41 24.19
C PRO A 101 4.41 6.14 23.14
N PHE A 102 3.98 4.86 23.03
CA PHE A 102 2.92 4.42 22.12
C PHE A 102 1.57 5.11 22.41
N PHE A 103 1.28 5.37 23.67
CA PHE A 103 0.08 6.05 24.18
C PHE A 103 0.39 7.48 24.68
N ASN A 104 1.16 8.25 23.95
CA ASN A 104 1.30 9.64 24.32
C ASN A 104 -0.09 10.31 24.20
N LYS A 105 -0.73 10.58 25.35
CA LYS A 105 -1.81 11.57 25.39
C LYS A 105 -1.19 12.84 24.81
N ARG A 106 -1.59 13.23 23.59
CA ARG A 106 -1.35 14.58 23.13
C ARG A 106 -1.78 15.45 24.29
N THR A 107 -0.85 15.94 25.05
CA THR A 107 -1.04 17.18 25.76
C THR A 107 -1.44 18.14 24.64
N ARG A 108 -2.73 18.35 24.52
CA ARG A 108 -3.32 19.46 23.81
C ARG A 108 -2.62 20.65 24.46
N SER A 109 -1.47 21.00 23.93
CA SER A 109 -0.83 22.23 24.32
C SER A 109 -1.86 23.27 23.94
N ARG A 110 -2.54 23.68 24.94
CA ARG A 110 -3.43 24.82 25.05
C ARG A 110 -2.52 26.04 24.82
N THR A 111 -2.14 26.21 23.58
CA THR A 111 -1.67 27.48 23.05
C THR A 111 -2.90 28.23 22.54
N GLU A 112 -3.98 28.13 23.34
CA GLU A 112 -5.00 29.11 23.45
C GLU A 112 -4.59 29.95 24.67
N GLY A 113 -3.85 30.95 24.48
CA GLY A 113 -3.50 31.85 25.58
C GLY A 113 -2.32 32.69 25.16
N GLY A 114 -2.62 33.83 24.62
CA GLY A 114 -1.69 34.94 24.58
C GLY A 114 -0.99 35.13 23.23
N ALA A 115 -1.73 35.18 22.15
CA ALA A 115 -1.46 36.27 21.23
C ALA A 115 -1.95 37.54 21.90
N THR A 116 -1.18 38.01 22.86
CA THR A 116 -1.21 39.41 23.21
C THR A 116 -0.94 40.11 21.89
N VAL A 117 -1.98 40.71 21.33
CA VAL A 117 -1.87 41.69 20.28
C VAL A 117 -0.95 42.76 20.89
N ALA A 118 0.34 42.63 20.61
CA ALA A 118 1.23 43.78 20.76
C ALA A 118 0.65 44.79 19.80
N GLN A 119 -0.08 45.75 20.37
CA GLN A 119 -0.42 46.98 19.70
C GLN A 119 0.90 47.62 19.27
N VAL A 120 1.26 47.33 18.02
CA VAL A 120 2.29 48.07 17.34
C VAL A 120 1.70 49.46 17.21
N ASN A 121 2.17 50.36 18.10
CA ASN A 121 1.96 51.78 17.96
C ASN A 121 2.28 52.16 16.51
N GLN A 122 1.23 52.49 15.77
CA GLN A 122 1.33 53.14 14.47
C GLN A 122 1.99 54.53 14.68
N SER A 123 3.31 54.56 14.66
CA SER A 123 4.02 55.77 14.34
C SER A 123 3.76 56.09 12.87
N ARG A 124 2.94 57.08 12.61
CA ARG A 124 2.68 57.64 11.29
C ARG A 124 4.00 57.99 10.61
N ILE A 125 4.27 57.30 9.53
CA ILE A 125 5.26 57.73 8.53
C ILE A 125 4.50 58.52 7.47
N PRO A 126 4.88 59.81 7.23
CA PRO A 126 4.28 60.61 6.17
C PRO A 126 4.92 60.18 4.85
N ASN A 127 4.20 59.58 3.99
CA ASN A 127 4.26 59.49 2.54
C ASN A 127 3.77 58.12 2.09
N GLY A 128 2.55 58.06 1.64
CA GLY A 128 1.78 56.91 1.27
C GLY A 128 2.28 56.18 0.04
N ARG A 129 3.19 55.21 0.22
CA ARG A 129 3.34 54.11 -0.68
C ARG A 129 3.19 52.81 0.13
N PRO A 130 2.31 51.88 -0.27
CA PRO A 130 2.26 50.59 0.40
C PRO A 130 3.57 49.85 0.10
N LEU A 131 4.32 49.52 1.16
CA LEU A 131 5.40 48.54 1.09
C LEU A 131 4.81 47.18 0.79
N PRO A 132 5.42 46.40 -0.13
CA PRO A 132 5.04 45.01 -0.33
C PRO A 132 5.22 44.26 1.00
N LEU A 133 4.16 43.58 1.46
CA LEU A 133 4.17 42.68 2.59
C LEU A 133 5.35 41.71 2.44
N PRO A 134 6.25 41.60 3.42
CA PRO A 134 7.24 40.54 3.40
C PRO A 134 6.48 39.22 3.40
N GLY A 135 6.84 38.35 2.41
CA GLY A 135 6.21 37.06 2.22
C GLY A 135 6.09 36.29 3.54
N VAL A 136 4.91 35.77 3.76
CA VAL A 136 4.63 34.83 4.85
C VAL A 136 5.76 33.82 4.87
N ALA A 137 6.63 33.90 5.85
CA ALA A 137 7.65 32.90 6.08
C ALA A 137 6.89 31.56 6.27
N LEU A 138 6.97 30.68 5.25
CA LEU A 138 6.62 29.29 5.45
C LEU A 138 7.39 28.84 6.68
N SER A 139 6.67 28.49 7.73
CA SER A 139 7.27 27.95 8.94
C SER A 139 8.02 26.69 8.55
N ASP A 140 9.36 26.75 8.55
CA ASP A 140 10.29 25.62 8.40
C ASP A 140 10.25 24.70 9.64
N THR A 141 9.05 24.34 10.09
CA THR A 141 8.91 23.28 11.09
C THR A 141 9.11 21.95 10.35
N PRO A 142 10.13 21.16 10.73
CA PRO A 142 10.31 19.84 10.14
C PRO A 142 9.04 19.01 10.32
N PRO A 143 8.68 18.17 9.34
CA PRO A 143 7.49 17.33 9.43
C PRO A 143 7.55 16.51 10.73
N PRO A 144 6.42 16.38 11.45
CA PRO A 144 6.41 15.64 12.71
C PRO A 144 6.85 14.19 12.46
N LYS A 145 7.80 13.70 13.28
CA LYS A 145 8.28 12.32 13.22
C LYS A 145 7.10 11.34 13.34
N SER A 146 7.11 10.27 12.54
CA SER A 146 6.10 9.21 12.61
C SER A 146 6.16 8.53 13.98
N THR A 147 5.04 8.47 14.68
CA THR A 147 4.97 7.82 15.99
C THR A 147 4.90 6.29 15.84
N PRO A 148 5.28 5.47 16.86
CA PRO A 148 5.12 4.02 16.81
C PRO A 148 3.67 3.60 16.49
N LYS A 149 2.68 4.40 16.94
CA LYS A 149 1.27 4.21 16.60
C LYS A 149 0.98 4.38 15.11
N ASP A 150 1.61 5.37 14.46
CA ASP A 150 1.42 5.59 13.02
C ASP A 150 1.97 4.41 12.22
N ARG A 151 3.15 3.92 12.59
CA ARG A 151 3.79 2.74 11.99
C ARG A 151 2.97 1.47 12.20
N PHE A 152 2.41 1.26 13.40
CA PHE A 152 1.49 0.16 13.67
C PHE A 152 0.30 0.16 12.70
N VAL A 153 -0.38 1.31 12.54
CA VAL A 153 -1.55 1.42 11.66
C VAL A 153 -1.18 1.12 10.20
N VAL A 154 -0.05 1.63 9.72
CA VAL A 154 0.45 1.35 8.36
C VAL A 154 0.75 -0.14 8.19
N THR A 155 1.44 -0.76 9.16
CA THR A 155 1.80 -2.19 9.10
C THR A 155 0.56 -3.07 9.03
N VAL A 156 -0.43 -2.82 9.90
CA VAL A 156 -1.70 -3.57 9.90
C VAL A 156 -2.45 -3.36 8.59
N GLY A 157 -2.55 -2.11 8.11
CA GLY A 157 -3.19 -1.79 6.84
C GLY A 157 -2.54 -2.50 5.65
N ALA A 158 -1.21 -2.51 5.57
CA ALA A 158 -0.48 -3.18 4.51
C ALA A 158 -0.68 -4.71 4.54
N ILE A 159 -0.64 -5.32 5.72
CA ILE A 159 -0.85 -6.76 5.86
C ILE A 159 -2.28 -7.15 5.47
N LEU A 160 -3.29 -6.43 5.95
CA LEU A 160 -4.68 -6.67 5.56
C LEU A 160 -4.88 -6.50 4.06
N TYR A 161 -4.22 -5.53 3.46
CA TYR A 161 -4.24 -5.31 2.01
C TYR A 161 -3.66 -6.52 1.23
N LEU A 162 -2.55 -7.07 1.69
CA LEU A 162 -1.91 -8.25 1.10
C LEU A 162 -2.71 -9.54 1.33
N MET A 163 -3.36 -9.68 2.49
CA MET A 163 -4.18 -10.85 2.81
C MET A 163 -5.57 -10.83 2.16
N PHE A 164 -6.04 -9.66 1.72
CA PHE A 164 -7.42 -9.49 1.26
C PHE A 164 -7.86 -10.49 0.18
N PRO A 165 -7.09 -10.77 -0.89
CA PRO A 165 -7.47 -11.77 -1.89
C PRO A 165 -7.63 -13.18 -1.33
N THR A 166 -6.71 -13.61 -0.47
CA THR A 166 -6.74 -14.93 0.18
C THR A 166 -7.97 -15.07 1.10
N LEU A 167 -8.27 -14.02 1.88
CA LEU A 167 -9.45 -13.99 2.75
C LEU A 167 -10.76 -14.07 1.95
N VAL A 168 -10.85 -13.36 0.83
CA VAL A 168 -12.01 -13.42 -0.08
C VAL A 168 -12.14 -14.81 -0.68
N GLY A 169 -11.04 -15.38 -1.19
CA GLY A 169 -11.01 -16.71 -1.80
C GLY A 169 -11.42 -17.81 -0.82
N GLY A 170 -10.81 -17.83 0.36
CA GLY A 170 -11.14 -18.77 1.43
C GLY A 170 -12.61 -18.66 1.87
N THR A 171 -13.11 -17.43 2.01
CA THR A 171 -14.52 -17.19 2.33
C THR A 171 -15.44 -17.80 1.27
N PHE A 172 -15.18 -17.55 -0.01
CA PHE A 172 -16.03 -18.06 -1.09
C PHE A 172 -15.98 -19.57 -1.24
N GLN A 173 -14.83 -20.21 -0.98
CA GLN A 173 -14.71 -21.67 -0.99
C GLN A 173 -15.66 -22.37 0.00
N LEU A 174 -16.03 -21.73 1.13
CA LEU A 174 -17.01 -22.26 2.06
C LEU A 174 -18.42 -22.32 1.49
N PHE A 175 -18.73 -21.56 0.45
CA PHE A 175 -20.03 -21.52 -0.22
C PHE A 175 -20.07 -22.30 -1.54
N ASP A 176 -18.93 -22.86 -2.01
CA ASP A 176 -18.86 -23.57 -3.29
C ASP A 176 -19.35 -25.03 -3.13
N CYS A 177 -20.65 -25.21 -3.13
CA CYS A 177 -21.30 -26.51 -3.14
C CYS A 177 -21.62 -26.96 -4.56
N ARG A 178 -21.24 -28.20 -4.91
CA ARG A 178 -21.50 -28.79 -6.21
C ARG A 178 -22.40 -30.01 -6.11
N THR A 179 -23.28 -30.18 -7.09
CA THR A 179 -24.12 -31.34 -7.19
C THR A 179 -23.35 -32.48 -7.87
N VAL A 180 -23.12 -33.59 -7.15
CA VAL A 180 -22.48 -34.81 -7.67
C VAL A 180 -23.44 -35.97 -7.35
N GLY A 181 -23.97 -36.59 -8.40
CA GLY A 181 -25.00 -37.62 -8.24
C GLY A 181 -26.28 -37.06 -7.63
N ASN A 182 -26.75 -37.62 -6.53
CA ASN A 182 -27.97 -37.21 -5.84
C ASN A 182 -27.74 -36.29 -4.63
N GLY A 183 -26.49 -35.85 -4.38
CA GLY A 183 -26.13 -35.04 -3.22
C GLY A 183 -25.42 -33.76 -3.59
N ARG A 184 -25.43 -32.81 -2.66
CA ARG A 184 -24.65 -31.55 -2.75
C ARG A 184 -23.43 -31.67 -1.86
N TRP A 185 -22.25 -31.49 -2.44
CA TRP A 185 -20.98 -31.70 -1.78
C TRP A 185 -20.13 -30.42 -1.84
N LEU A 186 -19.37 -30.15 -0.79
CA LEU A 186 -18.46 -29.03 -0.76
C LEU A 186 -17.31 -29.27 -1.77
N HIS A 187 -17.09 -28.32 -2.69
CA HIS A 187 -16.06 -28.52 -3.73
C HIS A 187 -14.64 -28.64 -3.15
N ALA A 188 -14.35 -27.92 -2.08
CA ALA A 188 -13.07 -27.97 -1.40
C ALA A 188 -12.82 -29.32 -0.67
N ASP A 189 -13.91 -30.03 -0.32
CA ASP A 189 -13.86 -31.34 0.29
C ASP A 189 -15.11 -32.14 -0.08
N MET A 190 -14.94 -33.07 -1.03
CA MET A 190 -16.04 -33.92 -1.54
C MET A 190 -16.56 -34.98 -0.54
N GLU A 191 -15.99 -35.07 0.66
CA GLU A 191 -16.52 -35.92 1.74
C GLU A 191 -17.55 -35.18 2.58
N GLU A 192 -17.56 -33.84 2.52
CA GLU A 192 -18.48 -33.00 3.31
C GLU A 192 -19.74 -32.67 2.53
N SER A 193 -20.90 -33.11 3.07
CA SER A 193 -22.21 -32.83 2.47
C SER A 193 -22.70 -31.44 2.83
N CYS A 194 -23.03 -30.64 1.84
CA CYS A 194 -23.61 -29.29 2.05
C CYS A 194 -25.02 -29.32 2.68
N ASP A 195 -25.69 -30.45 2.69
CA ASP A 195 -26.99 -30.62 3.31
C ASP A 195 -26.86 -31.09 4.77
N GLY A 196 -25.64 -31.40 5.23
CA GLY A 196 -25.33 -31.85 6.59
C GLY A 196 -25.41 -30.71 7.61
N VAL A 197 -25.87 -31.04 8.84
CA VAL A 197 -25.95 -30.08 9.95
C VAL A 197 -24.57 -29.48 10.29
N ARG A 198 -23.51 -30.30 10.23
CA ARG A 198 -22.11 -29.85 10.48
C ARG A 198 -21.72 -28.74 9.52
N TYR A 199 -21.93 -28.93 8.22
CA TYR A 199 -21.65 -27.91 7.21
C TYR A 199 -22.46 -26.63 7.47
N GLN A 200 -23.77 -26.75 7.75
CA GLN A 200 -24.63 -25.58 7.99
C GLN A 200 -24.11 -24.73 9.19
N ILE A 201 -23.72 -25.39 10.28
CA ILE A 201 -23.13 -24.70 11.44
C ILE A 201 -21.81 -24.01 11.05
N MET A 202 -20.90 -24.71 10.38
CA MET A 202 -19.61 -24.15 9.99
C MET A 202 -19.76 -23.05 8.94
N MET A 203 -20.69 -23.16 8.01
CA MET A 203 -21.00 -22.13 7.02
C MET A 203 -21.50 -20.84 7.67
N VAL A 204 -22.36 -20.94 8.68
CA VAL A 204 -22.82 -19.76 9.43
C VAL A 204 -21.69 -19.18 10.28
N LEU A 205 -20.98 -20.04 11.04
CA LEU A 205 -19.96 -19.60 11.99
C LEU A 205 -18.73 -19.02 11.28
N LEU A 206 -18.22 -19.66 10.23
CA LEU A 206 -17.02 -19.23 9.50
C LEU A 206 -17.39 -18.43 8.24
N GLY A 207 -18.27 -19.00 7.38
CA GLY A 207 -18.56 -18.41 6.07
C GLY A 207 -19.26 -17.07 6.16
N VAL A 208 -20.41 -17.00 6.83
CA VAL A 208 -21.18 -15.74 6.97
C VAL A 208 -20.38 -14.72 7.77
N THR A 209 -19.69 -15.14 8.82
CA THR A 209 -18.87 -14.24 9.64
C THR A 209 -17.72 -13.63 8.81
N GLN A 210 -16.97 -14.46 8.06
CA GLN A 210 -15.90 -13.96 7.19
C GLN A 210 -16.44 -13.08 6.05
N LEU A 211 -17.58 -13.43 5.46
CA LEU A 211 -18.22 -12.63 4.42
C LEU A 211 -18.54 -11.21 4.94
N LEU A 212 -19.14 -11.11 6.14
CA LEU A 212 -19.51 -9.84 6.73
C LEU A 212 -18.30 -9.03 7.19
N PHE A 213 -17.29 -9.67 7.81
CA PHE A 213 -16.15 -8.94 8.37
C PHE A 213 -15.05 -8.66 7.34
N TYR A 214 -14.72 -9.62 6.46
CA TYR A 214 -13.59 -9.47 5.54
C TYR A 214 -14.03 -9.00 4.16
N VAL A 215 -14.97 -9.70 3.53
CA VAL A 215 -15.34 -9.38 2.14
C VAL A 215 -16.07 -8.05 2.05
N CYS A 216 -17.06 -7.83 2.92
CA CYS A 216 -17.82 -6.58 2.97
C CYS A 216 -17.23 -5.59 3.96
N GLY A 217 -16.86 -6.04 5.16
CA GLY A 217 -16.49 -5.19 6.29
C GLY A 217 -15.22 -4.40 6.05
N LEU A 218 -14.15 -5.00 5.53
CA LEU A 218 -12.89 -4.28 5.31
C LEU A 218 -13.04 -3.14 4.29
N PRO A 219 -13.61 -3.34 3.07
CA PRO A 219 -13.82 -2.25 2.14
C PRO A 219 -14.78 -1.17 2.69
N LEU A 220 -15.87 -1.55 3.35
CA LEU A 220 -16.81 -0.60 3.92
C LEU A 220 -16.23 0.19 5.08
N LEU A 221 -15.44 -0.44 5.96
CA LEU A 221 -14.74 0.22 7.06
C LEU A 221 -13.74 1.24 6.51
N MET A 222 -12.99 0.86 5.48
CA MET A 222 -12.05 1.76 4.79
C MET A 222 -12.79 2.94 4.18
N LEU A 223 -13.90 2.71 3.47
CA LEU A 223 -14.74 3.75 2.89
C LEU A 223 -15.28 4.71 3.97
N TRP A 224 -15.86 4.16 5.03
CA TRP A 224 -16.38 4.94 6.16
C TRP A 224 -15.29 5.82 6.77
N PHE A 225 -14.09 5.26 6.96
CA PHE A 225 -12.97 6.01 7.49
C PHE A 225 -12.53 7.14 6.55
N LEU A 226 -12.45 6.90 5.24
CA LEU A 226 -12.07 7.91 4.25
C LEU A 226 -13.12 9.03 4.18
N ILE A 227 -14.42 8.70 4.18
CA ILE A 227 -15.51 9.68 4.18
C ILE A 227 -15.46 10.54 5.45
N ARG A 228 -15.25 9.91 6.62
CA ARG A 228 -15.20 10.63 7.91
C ARG A 228 -14.02 11.60 8.01
N ASN A 229 -12.94 11.31 7.31
CA ASN A 229 -11.72 12.14 7.34
C ASN A 229 -11.50 12.93 6.06
N LYS A 230 -12.50 13.06 5.18
CA LYS A 230 -12.38 13.69 3.85
C LYS A 230 -11.72 15.07 3.92
N ASP A 231 -12.14 15.92 4.86
CA ASP A 231 -11.61 17.29 5.01
C ASP A 231 -10.18 17.34 5.61
N ARG A 232 -9.66 16.20 6.08
CA ARG A 232 -8.36 16.07 6.75
C ARG A 232 -7.37 15.19 5.99
N LEU A 233 -7.73 14.71 4.79
CA LEU A 233 -6.87 13.80 4.00
C LEU A 233 -5.51 14.43 3.67
N HIS A 234 -5.46 15.77 3.53
CA HIS A 234 -4.22 16.53 3.28
C HIS A 234 -3.34 16.76 4.51
N THR A 235 -3.82 16.39 5.71
CA THR A 235 -2.99 16.52 6.90
C THR A 235 -1.91 15.44 6.90
N HIS A 236 -0.66 15.83 7.16
CA HIS A 236 0.49 14.93 7.20
C HIS A 236 0.26 13.69 8.09
N VAL A 237 -0.51 13.84 9.18
CA VAL A 237 -0.82 12.74 10.10
C VAL A 237 -1.76 11.71 9.47
N VAL A 238 -2.77 12.14 8.71
CA VAL A 238 -3.71 11.22 8.04
C VAL A 238 -3.00 10.55 6.84
N GLN A 239 -2.22 11.33 6.11
CA GLN A 239 -1.45 10.84 4.97
C GLN A 239 -0.42 9.78 5.38
N SER A 240 0.34 10.00 6.46
CA SER A 240 1.31 9.02 6.95
C SER A 240 0.68 7.74 7.50
N ARG A 241 -0.58 7.75 7.95
CA ARG A 241 -1.28 6.57 8.47
C ARG A 241 -2.05 5.79 7.42
N TYR A 242 -2.71 6.49 6.53
CA TYR A 242 -3.72 5.92 5.63
C TYR A 242 -3.43 6.20 4.15
N GLY A 243 -2.25 6.79 3.85
CA GLY A 243 -1.83 7.10 2.50
C GLY A 243 -1.89 5.90 1.56
N LEU A 244 -1.61 4.68 2.06
CA LEU A 244 -1.73 3.44 1.30
C LEU A 244 -3.08 3.32 0.55
N PHE A 245 -4.17 3.85 1.12
CA PHE A 245 -5.51 3.67 0.56
C PHE A 245 -5.98 4.79 -0.36
N PHE A 246 -5.40 6.00 -0.26
CA PHE A 246 -5.87 7.14 -1.06
C PHE A 246 -4.76 7.96 -1.73
N ALA A 247 -3.49 7.77 -1.35
CA ALA A 247 -2.39 8.53 -1.96
C ALA A 247 -2.32 8.32 -3.47
N GLY A 248 -2.07 9.39 -4.21
CA GLY A 248 -2.00 9.41 -5.67
C GLY A 248 -3.33 9.60 -6.38
N TYR A 249 -4.47 9.47 -5.70
CA TYR A 249 -5.79 9.74 -6.29
C TYR A 249 -6.18 11.21 -6.19
N LYS A 250 -7.09 11.66 -7.09
CA LYS A 250 -7.74 12.97 -7.02
C LYS A 250 -8.58 13.09 -5.73
N GLU A 251 -8.76 14.31 -5.26
CA GLU A 251 -9.56 14.60 -4.05
C GLU A 251 -11.02 14.14 -4.18
N ASP A 252 -11.59 14.23 -5.37
CA ASP A 252 -12.93 13.75 -5.69
C ASP A 252 -13.00 12.23 -5.93
N ARG A 253 -11.85 11.56 -6.05
CA ARG A 253 -11.71 10.12 -6.30
C ARG A 253 -11.03 9.35 -5.15
N PHE A 254 -11.01 9.90 -3.95
CA PHE A 254 -10.40 9.28 -2.75
C PHE A 254 -10.88 7.85 -2.46
N TYR A 255 -12.07 7.49 -2.93
CA TYR A 255 -12.69 6.17 -2.75
C TYR A 255 -12.24 5.11 -3.78
N TRP A 256 -11.33 5.43 -4.69
CA TRP A 256 -10.99 4.55 -5.83
C TRP A 256 -10.46 3.18 -5.41
N GLU A 257 -9.84 3.08 -4.25
CA GLU A 257 -9.38 1.80 -3.69
C GLU A 257 -10.52 0.79 -3.46
N ILE A 258 -11.75 1.28 -3.23
CA ILE A 258 -12.95 0.42 -3.13
C ILE A 258 -13.26 -0.22 -4.49
N VAL A 259 -13.11 0.54 -5.59
CA VAL A 259 -13.30 0.01 -6.95
C VAL A 259 -12.30 -1.11 -7.23
N LEU A 260 -11.03 -0.93 -6.81
CA LEU A 260 -10.01 -1.97 -6.93
C LEU A 260 -10.31 -3.19 -6.06
N SER A 261 -10.81 -2.99 -4.86
CA SER A 261 -11.24 -4.08 -3.97
C SER A 261 -12.42 -4.85 -4.56
N LEU A 262 -13.40 -4.14 -5.15
CA LEU A 262 -14.54 -4.76 -5.84
C LEU A 262 -14.09 -5.60 -7.04
N ARG A 263 -13.12 -5.10 -7.83
CA ARG A 263 -12.50 -5.87 -8.93
C ARG A 263 -11.98 -7.23 -8.43
N LYS A 264 -11.23 -7.22 -7.33
CA LYS A 264 -10.67 -8.44 -6.72
C LYS A 264 -11.77 -9.41 -6.27
N ILE A 265 -12.79 -8.89 -5.57
CA ILE A 265 -13.93 -9.69 -5.10
C ILE A 265 -14.63 -10.38 -6.28
N VAL A 266 -14.94 -9.63 -7.36
CA VAL A 266 -15.66 -10.17 -8.51
C VAL A 266 -14.82 -11.21 -9.26
N ILE A 267 -13.51 -10.97 -9.47
CA ILE A 267 -12.63 -11.93 -10.15
C ILE A 267 -12.48 -13.22 -9.35
N VAL A 268 -12.26 -13.11 -8.03
CA VAL A 268 -12.21 -14.30 -7.14
C VAL A 268 -13.55 -15.04 -7.13
N GLY A 269 -14.66 -14.30 -7.06
CA GLY A 269 -16.00 -14.90 -7.10
C GLY A 269 -16.26 -15.67 -8.41
N LEU A 270 -15.86 -15.10 -9.55
CA LEU A 270 -15.91 -15.81 -10.82
C LEU A 270 -15.00 -17.03 -10.85
N GLY A 271 -13.82 -16.95 -10.22
CA GLY A 271 -12.90 -18.08 -10.12
C GLY A 271 -13.49 -19.24 -9.34
N VAL A 272 -14.12 -18.96 -8.20
CA VAL A 272 -14.68 -19.98 -7.30
C VAL A 272 -16.03 -20.53 -7.80
N PHE A 273 -16.99 -19.65 -8.12
CA PHE A 273 -18.34 -20.07 -8.48
C PHE A 273 -18.54 -20.32 -9.97
N GLY A 274 -17.63 -19.82 -10.81
CA GLY A 274 -17.72 -19.92 -12.26
C GLY A 274 -17.54 -21.29 -12.90
N PRO A 275 -16.83 -22.28 -12.29
CA PRO A 275 -16.64 -23.60 -12.91
C PRO A 275 -17.93 -24.33 -13.27
N SER A 276 -19.05 -24.03 -12.60
CA SER A 276 -20.39 -24.53 -12.96
C SER A 276 -20.86 -24.07 -14.35
N LEU A 277 -20.33 -22.95 -14.87
CA LEU A 277 -20.64 -22.41 -16.20
C LEU A 277 -19.80 -23.07 -17.30
N GLY A 278 -18.75 -23.80 -16.93
CA GLY A 278 -17.71 -24.35 -17.82
C GLY A 278 -16.62 -23.32 -18.14
N ALA A 279 -15.42 -23.82 -18.45
CA ALA A 279 -14.18 -23.03 -18.60
C ALA A 279 -14.33 -21.84 -19.57
N VAL A 280 -14.98 -22.04 -20.72
CA VAL A 280 -15.13 -21.01 -21.76
C VAL A 280 -16.04 -19.86 -21.28
N ARG A 281 -17.22 -20.19 -20.76
CA ARG A 281 -18.19 -19.14 -20.31
C ARG A 281 -17.66 -18.37 -19.10
N GLN A 282 -17.02 -19.07 -18.16
CA GLN A 282 -16.38 -18.48 -17.00
C GLN A 282 -15.30 -17.47 -17.43
N SER A 283 -14.45 -17.83 -18.38
CA SER A 283 -13.40 -16.97 -18.90
C SER A 283 -13.94 -15.78 -19.69
N GLN A 284 -15.02 -15.97 -20.46
CA GLN A 284 -15.73 -14.88 -21.14
C GLN A 284 -16.31 -13.87 -20.13
N ALA A 285 -16.91 -14.38 -19.03
CA ALA A 285 -17.41 -13.50 -17.96
C ALA A 285 -16.27 -12.72 -17.30
N ALA A 286 -15.12 -13.33 -17.05
CA ALA A 286 -13.94 -12.66 -16.53
C ALA A 286 -13.40 -11.61 -17.49
N LEU A 287 -13.35 -11.88 -18.79
CA LEU A 287 -12.99 -10.91 -19.82
C LEU A 287 -13.94 -9.71 -19.83
N LEU A 288 -15.26 -9.95 -19.74
CA LEU A 288 -16.25 -8.88 -19.65
C LEU A 288 -16.01 -8.01 -18.39
N VAL A 289 -15.76 -8.63 -17.25
CA VAL A 289 -15.45 -7.92 -16.00
C VAL A 289 -14.19 -7.06 -16.15
N LEU A 290 -13.11 -7.63 -16.66
CA LEU A 290 -11.87 -6.88 -16.92
C LEU A 290 -12.09 -5.71 -17.88
N PHE A 291 -12.88 -5.91 -18.94
CA PHE A 291 -13.26 -4.86 -19.87
C PHE A 291 -14.04 -3.73 -19.18
N ILE A 292 -15.01 -4.07 -18.33
CA ILE A 292 -15.76 -3.08 -17.54
C ILE A 292 -14.81 -2.26 -16.66
N PHE A 293 -13.84 -2.90 -15.99
CA PHE A 293 -12.88 -2.18 -15.15
C PHE A 293 -11.90 -1.32 -15.96
N ILE A 294 -11.54 -1.72 -17.19
CA ILE A 294 -10.78 -0.86 -18.13
C ILE A 294 -11.58 0.39 -18.46
N VAL A 295 -12.86 0.23 -18.81
CA VAL A 295 -13.75 1.36 -19.12
C VAL A 295 -13.94 2.27 -17.90
N LEU A 296 -14.13 1.70 -16.70
CA LEU A 296 -14.22 2.45 -15.46
C LEU A 296 -12.94 3.24 -15.17
N GLU A 297 -11.75 2.66 -15.42
CA GLU A 297 -10.46 3.35 -15.24
C GLU A 297 -10.32 4.54 -16.19
N ILE A 298 -10.70 4.38 -17.45
CA ILE A 298 -10.65 5.46 -18.44
C ILE A 298 -11.61 6.59 -18.09
N ILE A 299 -12.88 6.27 -17.75
CA ILE A 299 -13.91 7.26 -17.41
C ILE A 299 -13.61 7.89 -16.06
N GLY A 300 -13.21 7.07 -15.08
CA GLY A 300 -12.96 7.50 -13.71
C GLY A 300 -11.76 8.43 -13.60
N ASN A 301 -10.73 8.20 -14.40
CA ASN A 301 -9.45 8.95 -14.39
C ASN A 301 -9.02 9.34 -12.97
N PRO A 302 -8.71 8.35 -12.10
CA PRO A 302 -8.61 8.56 -10.66
C PRO A 302 -7.35 9.31 -10.23
N PHE A 303 -6.28 9.30 -11.04
CA PHE A 303 -4.99 9.85 -10.65
C PHE A 303 -4.93 11.37 -10.80
N GLN A 304 -4.23 12.03 -9.87
CA GLN A 304 -4.08 13.49 -9.88
C GLN A 304 -3.37 13.97 -11.16
N GLU A 305 -3.88 15.08 -11.71
CA GLU A 305 -3.20 15.82 -12.77
C GLU A 305 -2.79 17.18 -12.21
N PRO A 306 -1.49 17.52 -12.15
CA PRO A 306 -1.00 18.51 -13.11
C PRO A 306 0.41 18.24 -13.65
N THR A 307 1.07 17.16 -13.22
CA THR A 307 2.45 16.90 -13.58
C THR A 307 2.57 15.73 -14.56
N VAL A 308 3.53 15.78 -15.49
CA VAL A 308 3.85 14.68 -16.42
C VAL A 308 3.99 13.32 -15.71
N ARG A 309 4.42 13.33 -14.44
CA ARG A 309 4.60 12.14 -13.60
C ARG A 309 3.30 11.44 -13.21
N HIS A 310 2.26 12.19 -12.89
CA HIS A 310 0.95 11.60 -12.54
C HIS A 310 0.26 10.99 -13.77
N LYS A 311 0.53 11.51 -14.97
CA LYS A 311 0.09 10.88 -16.23
C LYS A 311 0.73 9.49 -16.45
N ILE A 312 1.91 9.25 -15.88
CA ILE A 312 2.57 7.93 -15.93
C ILE A 312 1.81 6.92 -15.08
N LEU A 313 1.30 7.29 -13.90
CA LEU A 313 0.52 6.38 -13.04
C LEU A 313 -0.75 5.88 -13.73
N ALA A 314 -1.53 6.79 -14.34
CA ALA A 314 -2.72 6.41 -15.09
C ALA A 314 -2.40 5.47 -16.26
N LYS A 315 -1.29 5.73 -16.97
CA LYS A 315 -0.83 4.83 -18.03
C LYS A 315 -0.36 3.48 -17.51
N LEU A 316 0.33 3.44 -16.37
CA LEU A 316 0.77 2.20 -15.73
C LEU A 316 -0.43 1.34 -15.31
N GLU A 317 -1.40 1.91 -14.58
CA GLU A 317 -2.60 1.16 -14.16
C GLU A 317 -3.40 0.65 -15.35
N LEU A 318 -3.66 1.50 -16.35
CA LEU A 318 -4.35 1.09 -17.58
C LEU A 318 -3.58 -0.02 -18.32
N SER A 319 -2.25 0.08 -18.40
CA SER A 319 -1.42 -0.94 -19.06
C SER A 319 -1.45 -2.27 -18.31
N THR A 320 -1.46 -2.26 -16.96
CA THR A 320 -1.60 -3.49 -16.17
C THR A 320 -2.94 -4.18 -16.44
N LEU A 321 -4.02 -3.41 -16.52
CA LEU A 321 -5.35 -3.94 -16.86
C LEU A 321 -5.40 -4.52 -18.28
N MET A 322 -4.78 -3.85 -19.25
CA MET A 322 -4.70 -4.34 -20.61
C MET A 322 -3.90 -5.65 -20.71
N VAL A 323 -2.79 -5.75 -19.97
CA VAL A 323 -1.98 -6.98 -19.92
C VAL A 323 -2.79 -8.12 -19.28
N LEU A 324 -3.52 -7.87 -18.19
CA LEU A 324 -4.40 -8.87 -17.54
C LEU A 324 -5.51 -9.33 -18.50
N PHE A 325 -6.14 -8.41 -19.22
CA PHE A 325 -7.16 -8.72 -20.23
C PHE A 325 -6.58 -9.59 -21.35
N LEU A 326 -5.43 -9.22 -21.89
CA LEU A 326 -4.76 -9.96 -22.95
C LEU A 326 -4.27 -11.33 -22.46
N THR A 327 -3.80 -11.43 -21.21
CA THR A 327 -3.41 -12.71 -20.59
C THR A 327 -4.62 -13.64 -20.50
N MET A 328 -5.76 -13.14 -20.03
CA MET A 328 -6.99 -13.94 -19.92
C MET A 328 -7.52 -14.33 -21.30
N TRP A 329 -7.50 -13.41 -22.27
CA TRP A 329 -7.89 -13.69 -23.66
C TRP A 329 -6.97 -14.76 -24.29
N SER A 330 -5.65 -14.60 -24.14
CA SER A 330 -4.68 -15.61 -24.62
C SER A 330 -4.86 -16.96 -23.95
N GLY A 331 -5.19 -16.99 -22.65
CA GLY A 331 -5.51 -18.23 -21.94
C GLY A 331 -6.71 -18.95 -22.53
N LEU A 332 -7.76 -18.22 -22.92
CA LEU A 332 -8.91 -18.78 -23.60
C LEU A 332 -8.53 -19.35 -24.99
N MET A 333 -7.65 -18.65 -25.73
CA MET A 333 -7.14 -19.14 -27.01
C MET A 333 -6.24 -20.37 -26.84
N ILE A 334 -5.37 -20.39 -25.81
CA ILE A 334 -4.55 -21.55 -25.48
C ILE A 334 -5.45 -22.76 -25.17
N PHE A 335 -6.52 -22.58 -24.39
CA PHE A 335 -7.47 -23.63 -24.09
C PHE A 335 -8.12 -24.19 -25.37
N ALA A 336 -8.61 -23.31 -26.25
CA ALA A 336 -9.22 -23.74 -27.52
C ALA A 336 -8.21 -24.43 -28.47
N SER A 337 -6.98 -23.93 -28.56
CA SER A 337 -5.92 -24.58 -29.38
C SER A 337 -5.48 -25.92 -28.83
N ALA A 338 -5.45 -26.06 -27.48
CA ALA A 338 -5.14 -27.33 -26.84
C ALA A 338 -6.23 -28.37 -27.10
N GLU A 339 -7.51 -27.99 -27.15
CA GLU A 339 -8.60 -28.86 -27.53
C GLU A 339 -8.53 -29.31 -29.02
N ALA A 340 -8.05 -28.42 -29.87
CA ALA A 340 -7.81 -28.66 -31.29
C ALA A 340 -6.50 -29.44 -31.59
N ASN A 341 -5.70 -29.76 -30.57
CA ASN A 341 -4.36 -30.35 -30.67
C ASN A 341 -3.35 -29.54 -31.49
N ASP A 342 -3.56 -28.20 -31.56
CA ASP A 342 -2.65 -27.27 -32.24
C ASP A 342 -1.55 -26.80 -31.26
N THR A 343 -0.49 -27.61 -31.18
CA THR A 343 0.65 -27.34 -30.30
C THR A 343 1.43 -26.07 -30.71
N ALA A 344 1.45 -25.72 -31.99
CA ALA A 344 2.17 -24.56 -32.48
C ALA A 344 1.53 -23.25 -31.95
N SER A 345 0.21 -23.14 -32.02
CA SER A 345 -0.54 -22.00 -31.47
C SER A 345 -0.40 -21.92 -29.95
N VAL A 346 -0.45 -23.06 -29.24
CA VAL A 346 -0.24 -23.09 -27.79
C VAL A 346 1.14 -22.53 -27.39
N VAL A 347 2.21 -22.99 -28.07
CA VAL A 347 3.58 -22.51 -27.81
C VAL A 347 3.71 -21.05 -28.15
N PHE A 348 3.22 -20.62 -29.31
CA PHE A 348 3.27 -19.20 -29.72
C PHE A 348 2.58 -18.27 -28.71
N LEU A 349 1.34 -18.59 -28.34
CA LEU A 349 0.58 -17.78 -27.36
C LEU A 349 1.24 -17.80 -25.98
N THR A 350 1.80 -18.91 -25.55
CA THR A 350 2.55 -19.01 -24.29
C THR A 350 3.74 -18.06 -24.29
N VAL A 351 4.54 -18.05 -25.35
CA VAL A 351 5.69 -17.14 -25.48
C VAL A 351 5.22 -15.68 -25.47
N VAL A 352 4.14 -15.35 -26.18
CA VAL A 352 3.58 -13.97 -26.19
C VAL A 352 3.16 -13.54 -24.79
N VAL A 353 2.43 -14.38 -24.05
CA VAL A 353 1.99 -14.06 -22.67
C VAL A 353 3.18 -13.86 -21.74
N VAL A 354 4.17 -14.78 -21.79
CA VAL A 354 5.38 -14.69 -20.97
C VAL A 354 6.14 -13.39 -21.24
N LEU A 355 6.39 -13.09 -22.52
CA LEU A 355 7.11 -11.86 -22.90
C LEU A 355 6.36 -10.61 -22.48
N MET A 356 5.06 -10.53 -22.73
CA MET A 356 4.21 -9.41 -22.36
C MET A 356 4.21 -9.18 -20.83
N THR A 357 4.09 -10.25 -20.04
CA THR A 357 4.12 -10.20 -18.59
C THR A 357 5.48 -9.76 -18.07
N VAL A 358 6.59 -10.32 -18.61
CA VAL A 358 7.95 -9.93 -18.21
C VAL A 358 8.22 -8.47 -18.56
N VAL A 359 7.87 -8.01 -19.75
CA VAL A 359 8.02 -6.61 -20.16
C VAL A 359 7.25 -5.68 -19.20
N MET A 360 6.03 -6.06 -18.83
CA MET A 360 5.22 -5.28 -17.90
C MET A 360 5.85 -5.21 -16.51
N ILE A 361 6.33 -6.33 -15.97
CA ILE A 361 7.03 -6.39 -14.68
C ILE A 361 8.29 -5.52 -14.71
N VAL A 362 9.12 -5.65 -15.74
CA VAL A 362 10.32 -4.83 -15.91
C VAL A 362 9.97 -3.34 -15.98
N TRP A 363 8.92 -2.96 -16.71
CA TRP A 363 8.48 -1.57 -16.79
C TRP A 363 8.04 -1.00 -15.44
N LEU A 364 7.27 -1.78 -14.67
CA LEU A 364 6.86 -1.40 -13.31
C LEU A 364 8.06 -1.26 -12.36
N ILE A 365 9.00 -2.22 -12.39
CA ILE A 365 10.23 -2.18 -11.57
C ILE A 365 11.10 -0.98 -11.97
N VAL A 366 11.30 -0.73 -13.25
CA VAL A 366 12.06 0.43 -13.74
C VAL A 366 11.38 1.73 -13.31
N GLY A 367 10.04 1.79 -13.37
CA GLY A 367 9.25 2.91 -12.87
C GLY A 367 9.53 3.16 -11.39
N LEU A 368 9.46 2.10 -10.57
CA LEU A 368 9.73 2.14 -9.14
C LEU A 368 11.17 2.59 -8.83
N LEU A 369 12.17 1.99 -9.48
CA LEU A 369 13.58 2.35 -9.30
C LEU A 369 13.88 3.79 -9.68
N ARG A 370 13.29 4.28 -10.78
CA ARG A 370 13.44 5.70 -11.18
C ARG A 370 12.91 6.65 -10.11
N GLU A 371 11.75 6.35 -9.53
CA GLU A 371 11.18 7.18 -8.47
C GLU A 371 12.02 7.11 -7.19
N CYS A 372 12.49 5.93 -6.78
CA CYS A 372 13.41 5.76 -5.64
C CYS A 372 14.73 6.53 -5.83
N VAL A 373 15.36 6.42 -7.00
CA VAL A 373 16.61 7.15 -7.31
C VAL A 373 16.38 8.65 -7.30
N TYR A 374 15.25 9.10 -7.84
CA TYR A 374 14.91 10.52 -7.84
C TYR A 374 14.67 11.05 -6.43
N GLU A 375 13.99 10.29 -5.58
CA GLU A 375 13.74 10.63 -4.18
C GLU A 375 15.07 10.75 -3.39
N LYS A 376 15.97 9.76 -3.55
CA LYS A 376 17.33 9.82 -2.95
C LYS A 376 18.12 11.03 -3.43
N ARG A 377 18.11 11.34 -4.74
CA ARG A 377 18.79 12.53 -5.29
C ARG A 377 18.22 13.83 -4.74
N ALA A 378 16.91 13.94 -4.62
CA ALA A 378 16.25 15.13 -4.07
C ALA A 378 16.61 15.33 -2.58
N SER A 379 16.65 14.25 -1.80
CA SER A 379 17.06 14.27 -0.39
C SER A 379 18.52 14.70 -0.23
N VAL A 380 19.43 14.19 -1.06
CA VAL A 380 20.84 14.59 -1.08
C VAL A 380 21.01 16.06 -1.50
N ALA A 381 20.22 16.53 -2.48
CA ALA A 381 20.26 17.94 -2.90
C ALA A 381 19.80 18.88 -1.78
N ALA A 382 18.69 18.53 -1.09
CA ALA A 382 18.21 19.29 0.06
C ALA A 382 19.23 19.30 1.23
N LEU A 383 19.94 18.19 1.45
CA LEU A 383 21.00 18.13 2.45
C LEU A 383 22.19 19.03 2.08
N ARG A 384 22.60 19.03 0.81
CA ARG A 384 23.67 19.91 0.31
C ARG A 384 23.30 21.39 0.46
N GLU A 385 22.06 21.75 0.19
CA GLU A 385 21.57 23.11 0.36
C GLU A 385 21.62 23.55 1.83
N LYS A 386 21.14 22.69 2.75
CA LYS A 386 21.22 22.94 4.21
C LYS A 386 22.67 23.10 4.68
N VAL A 387 23.58 22.23 4.22
CA VAL A 387 25.01 22.33 4.53
C VAL A 387 25.62 23.62 3.95
N GLY A 388 25.21 24.02 2.75
CA GLY A 388 25.60 25.29 2.14
C GLY A 388 25.18 26.52 2.97
N ILE A 389 23.94 26.53 3.45
CA ILE A 389 23.40 27.58 4.32
C ILE A 389 24.16 27.62 5.65
N LEU A 390 24.40 26.46 6.28
CA LEU A 390 25.17 26.37 7.52
C LEU A 390 26.60 26.90 7.32
N ARG A 391 27.26 26.55 6.22
CA ARG A 391 28.61 27.03 5.88
C ARG A 391 28.65 28.54 5.66
N GLN A 392 27.63 29.11 5.00
CA GLN A 392 27.50 30.56 4.85
C GLN A 392 27.26 31.26 6.19
N THR A 393 26.42 30.68 7.07
CA THR A 393 26.12 31.23 8.39
C THR A 393 27.37 31.20 9.30
N MET A 394 28.15 30.11 9.27
CA MET A 394 29.41 30.03 9.98
C MET A 394 30.46 30.99 9.41
N SER A 395 30.53 31.14 8.08
CA SER A 395 31.44 32.12 7.45
C SER A 395 31.08 33.57 7.83
N ARG A 396 29.80 33.89 7.92
CA ARG A 396 29.34 35.22 8.40
C ARG A 396 29.65 35.45 9.88
N LYS A 397 29.48 34.43 10.73
CA LYS A 397 29.86 34.52 12.15
C LYS A 397 31.38 34.67 12.33
N THR A 398 32.20 33.97 11.58
CA THR A 398 33.67 34.12 11.62
C THR A 398 34.13 35.47 11.06
N MET A 399 33.45 36.03 10.05
CA MET A 399 33.72 37.38 9.57
C MET A 399 33.33 38.47 10.61
N SER A 400 32.18 38.34 11.26
CA SER A 400 31.73 39.19 12.34
C SER A 400 32.72 39.16 13.52
N PHE A 401 33.28 38.00 13.86
CA PHE A 401 34.28 37.85 14.92
C PHE A 401 35.67 38.46 14.55
N ARG A 402 36.02 38.52 13.26
CA ARG A 402 37.21 39.21 12.80
C ARG A 402 37.10 40.74 12.78
N PHE A 403 35.92 41.28 12.50
CA PHE A 403 35.68 42.72 12.50
C PHE A 403 35.58 43.30 13.93
N GLY A 404 35.04 42.51 14.90
CA GLY A 404 34.94 42.90 16.30
C GLY A 404 36.26 42.84 17.08
N ARG A 405 37.33 42.26 16.50
CA ARG A 405 38.66 42.14 17.17
C ARG A 405 39.57 43.34 16.91
N GLY A 406 39.06 44.36 16.20
CA GLY A 406 39.81 45.61 15.93
C GLY A 406 39.64 46.70 17.00
N GLU A 407 38.64 46.62 17.90
CA GLU A 407 38.33 47.70 18.85
C GLU A 407 38.24 47.33 20.33
N ALA A 408 38.67 46.13 20.74
CA ALA A 408 38.70 45.78 22.17
C ALA A 408 40.05 45.18 22.57
N LYS A 409 41.08 46.02 22.60
CA LYS A 409 42.17 45.84 23.54
C LYS A 409 41.79 46.68 24.77
N ASN A 410 41.10 46.06 25.71
CA ASN A 410 41.07 46.30 27.15
C ASN A 410 39.78 45.71 27.71
N GLU A 411 39.92 44.52 28.20
CA GLU A 411 39.22 43.98 29.38
C GLU A 411 39.46 42.46 29.40
N GLU A 412 40.51 42.08 30.11
CA GLU A 412 40.79 40.74 30.56
C GLU A 412 39.84 40.31 31.67
N GLU A 413 39.62 38.98 31.74
CA GLU A 413 39.00 38.20 32.85
C GLU A 413 37.50 38.23 32.98
N LYS A 414 36.85 37.17 32.45
CA LYS A 414 36.01 36.20 33.15
C LYS A 414 35.15 35.39 32.20
N ASN A 415 35.35 34.10 32.23
CA ASN A 415 34.45 32.95 32.18
C ASN A 415 34.84 31.90 31.15
N GLU A 416 35.66 30.97 31.62
CA GLU A 416 35.63 29.55 31.25
C GLU A 416 34.30 29.00 31.74
N ASN A 417 33.39 28.62 30.80
CA ASN A 417 32.45 27.54 30.86
C ASN A 417 31.38 27.72 29.78
N GLU A 418 31.60 27.11 28.65
CA GLU A 418 30.58 26.67 27.68
C GLU A 418 31.26 26.00 26.48
N ASN A 419 31.68 24.77 26.71
CA ASN A 419 32.13 23.90 25.63
C ASN A 419 31.61 22.47 25.88
N SER A 420 30.35 22.21 25.52
CA SER A 420 29.87 20.83 25.43
C SER A 420 28.52 20.72 24.67
N ASP A 421 28.41 21.23 23.44
CA ASP A 421 27.16 20.96 22.68
C ASP A 421 27.29 20.84 21.14
N GLU A 422 28.50 20.69 20.62
CA GLU A 422 28.70 20.55 19.16
C GLU A 422 28.75 19.10 18.66
N GLY A 423 28.70 18.08 19.55
CA GLY A 423 28.74 16.66 19.18
C GLY A 423 27.37 16.06 18.78
N GLY A 424 26.25 16.68 19.18
CA GLY A 424 24.92 16.11 19.00
C GLY A 424 24.35 16.21 17.58
N THR A 425 24.73 17.25 16.85
CA THR A 425 24.07 17.63 15.57
C THR A 425 24.48 16.72 14.39
N VAL A 426 25.69 16.16 14.41
CA VAL A 426 26.21 15.33 13.31
C VAL A 426 25.66 13.89 13.37
N ILE A 427 25.40 13.39 14.57
CA ILE A 427 24.87 12.03 14.78
C ILE A 427 23.37 12.00 14.47
N GLU A 428 22.62 13.07 14.74
CA GLU A 428 21.19 13.17 14.39
C GLU A 428 20.96 13.24 12.88
N MET A 429 21.84 13.84 12.09
CA MET A 429 21.72 13.89 10.64
C MET A 429 21.89 12.51 9.97
N ARG A 430 22.68 11.60 10.54
CA ARG A 430 22.86 10.23 9.99
C ARG A 430 21.63 9.35 10.25
N LYS A 431 20.94 9.57 11.36
CA LYS A 431 19.74 8.81 11.74
C LYS A 431 18.51 9.19 10.91
N TRP A 432 18.45 10.42 10.42
CA TRP A 432 17.30 10.94 9.64
C TRP A 432 17.22 10.45 8.20
N SER A 433 18.35 10.01 7.62
CA SER A 433 18.43 9.51 6.24
C SER A 433 18.00 8.05 6.07
N MET A 434 17.89 7.28 7.15
CA MET A 434 17.66 5.82 7.08
C MET A 434 16.18 5.39 7.26
N GLU A 435 15.26 6.30 7.58
CA GLU A 435 13.93 5.90 8.07
C GLU A 435 12.77 6.02 7.08
N GLN A 436 13.01 6.36 5.80
CA GLN A 436 11.88 6.81 4.94
C GLN A 436 11.36 5.86 3.88
N ASN A 437 11.99 4.72 3.58
CA ASN A 437 11.36 3.70 2.71
C ASN A 437 12.14 2.38 2.69
N PRO A 438 11.66 1.29 3.31
CA PRO A 438 12.40 0.03 3.39
C PRO A 438 12.59 -0.68 2.04
N ILE A 439 11.81 -0.36 1.01
CA ILE A 439 11.91 -0.98 -0.32
C ILE A 439 12.98 -0.30 -1.19
N CYS A 440 13.37 0.94 -0.88
CA CYS A 440 14.47 1.62 -1.58
C CYS A 440 15.86 1.30 -0.99
N GLU A 441 15.95 0.43 0.02
CA GLU A 441 17.20 -0.01 0.65
C GLU A 441 17.72 -1.36 0.11
N LEU A 442 16.95 -2.04 -0.76
CA LEU A 442 17.41 -3.19 -1.56
C LEU A 442 18.05 -2.70 -2.86
#